data_ec57cc6e2c8cd5bcaf76cc0ab4340c77
#
_entry.id   ec57cc6e2c8cd5bcaf76cc0ab4340c77
#
_cell.length_a   1.000
_cell.length_b   1.000
_cell.length_c   1.000
_cell.angle_alpha   90.00
_cell.angle_beta   90.00
_cell.angle_gamma   90.00
#
_symmetry.space_group_name_H-M   'P 1'
#
loop_
_entity.id
_entity.type
_entity.pdbx_description
1 polymer ?
#
loop_
_entity_poly.entity_id
_entity_poly.type
_entity_poly.pdbx_seq_one_letter_code
_entity_poly.pdbx_strand_id
1 'polypeptide(L)'
;KCWNIIDRFSEDIDLALNRDFFLYERNLQCANCISNTQIHNLREKGQDYIFSDFKQELELQLSKLGLDTNVLTENELSKENNNIPHDKDPSVLYIQYPSLYKEQTSYTSPIVKIEISVLSMFEPFEEKRISSLIANIFDEVDNDLIQTVRAVSPTRTFLEKAFLLCEEYQRETPRTKRMTRHFYDLEKLMHTPY
;
A
#
# COMPACT_ATOMS: atom_id res chain seq x y z
N LYS A 1 3.63 2.57 11.06
CA LYS A 1 2.67 1.84 11.91
C LYS A 1 3.26 0.54 12.47
N CYS A 2 3.73 -0.37 11.63
CA CYS A 2 4.33 -1.65 12.09
C CYS A 2 5.48 -1.49 13.10
N TRP A 3 6.11 -0.34 13.16
CA TRP A 3 7.23 -0.01 14.04
C TRP A 3 6.83 0.85 15.23
N ASN A 4 5.56 1.20 15.38
CA ASN A 4 5.04 2.07 16.45
C ASN A 4 5.74 3.44 16.57
N ILE A 5 6.22 3.96 15.43
CA ILE A 5 6.94 5.26 15.38
C ILE A 5 5.99 6.42 15.07
N ILE A 6 4.92 6.16 14.31
CA ILE A 6 4.03 7.17 13.75
C ILE A 6 2.66 7.08 14.42
N ASP A 7 2.25 8.15 15.10
CA ASP A 7 0.99 8.21 15.87
C ASP A 7 -0.18 8.80 15.10
N ARG A 8 0.06 9.40 13.92
CA ARG A 8 -1.02 9.91 13.09
C ARG A 8 -1.88 8.79 12.49
N PHE A 9 -3.13 9.10 12.17
CA PHE A 9 -4.00 8.20 11.44
C PHE A 9 -3.42 7.89 10.04
N SER A 10 -3.58 6.65 9.59
CA SER A 10 -3.19 6.18 8.26
C SER A 10 -4.36 5.46 7.64
N GLU A 11 -4.77 5.91 6.47
CA GLU A 11 -5.95 5.42 5.74
C GLU A 11 -5.58 4.34 4.73
N ASP A 12 -4.33 4.34 4.25
CA ASP A 12 -3.86 3.51 3.16
C ASP A 12 -3.02 2.34 3.67
N ILE A 13 -3.08 1.21 2.97
CA ILE A 13 -2.19 0.06 3.14
C ILE A 13 -1.22 0.07 1.97
N ASP A 14 0.07 0.22 2.25
CA ASP A 14 1.13 0.22 1.24
C ASP A 14 1.82 -1.14 1.22
N LEU A 15 1.81 -1.81 0.08
CA LEU A 15 2.42 -3.12 -0.15
C LEU A 15 3.50 -3.02 -1.22
N ALA A 16 4.66 -3.64 -0.96
CA ALA A 16 5.70 -3.88 -1.96
C ALA A 16 5.66 -5.36 -2.36
N LEU A 17 5.41 -5.62 -3.64
CA LEU A 17 5.42 -6.97 -4.18
C LEU A 17 6.86 -7.46 -4.37
N ASN A 18 7.12 -8.69 -3.92
CA ASN A 18 8.42 -9.30 -4.16
C ASN A 18 8.60 -9.57 -5.66
N ARG A 19 9.61 -8.94 -6.26
CA ARG A 19 9.94 -9.12 -7.69
C ARG A 19 10.32 -10.55 -8.04
N ASP A 20 10.92 -11.29 -7.13
CA ASP A 20 11.30 -12.69 -7.36
C ASP A 20 10.09 -13.56 -7.71
N PHE A 21 8.91 -13.23 -7.17
CA PHE A 21 7.67 -13.88 -7.55
C PHE A 21 7.41 -13.78 -9.06
N PHE A 22 7.63 -12.63 -9.67
CA PHE A 22 7.45 -12.45 -11.12
C PHE A 22 8.54 -13.12 -11.93
N LEU A 23 9.76 -13.21 -11.41
CA LEU A 23 10.88 -13.84 -12.11
C LEU A 23 10.68 -15.35 -12.25
N TYR A 24 10.25 -16.01 -11.16
CA TYR A 24 10.08 -17.45 -11.14
C TYR A 24 8.71 -17.90 -11.67
N GLU A 25 7.65 -17.31 -11.19
CA GLU A 25 6.28 -17.75 -11.49
C GLU A 25 5.78 -17.26 -12.86
N ARG A 26 6.25 -16.11 -13.31
CA ARG A 26 5.76 -15.44 -14.53
C ARG A 26 6.77 -15.35 -15.65
N ASN A 27 7.90 -16.04 -15.53
CA ASN A 27 8.94 -16.17 -16.58
C ASN A 27 9.45 -14.81 -17.10
N LEU A 28 9.57 -13.81 -16.21
CA LEU A 28 10.20 -12.54 -16.50
C LEU A 28 11.71 -12.67 -16.29
N GLN A 29 12.49 -12.69 -17.37
CA GLN A 29 13.96 -12.81 -17.35
C GLN A 29 14.67 -11.55 -16.82
N CYS A 30 14.19 -10.92 -15.77
CA CYS A 30 14.77 -9.67 -15.32
C CYS A 30 15.02 -9.62 -13.81
N ALA A 31 16.12 -10.19 -13.36
CA ALA A 31 16.59 -10.05 -11.98
C ALA A 31 16.96 -8.59 -11.64
N ASN A 32 17.44 -7.82 -12.61
CA ASN A 32 17.77 -6.39 -12.48
C ASN A 32 17.19 -5.65 -13.70
N CYS A 33 15.98 -5.12 -13.57
CA CYS A 33 15.40 -4.29 -14.62
C CYS A 33 16.21 -3.01 -14.78
N ILE A 34 17.10 -3.00 -15.76
CA ILE A 34 18.04 -1.89 -16.02
C ILE A 34 17.51 -1.00 -17.14
N SER A 35 16.77 -1.54 -18.10
CA SER A 35 16.20 -0.77 -19.20
C SER A 35 14.80 -0.26 -18.94
N ASN A 36 14.47 0.89 -19.53
CA ASN A 36 13.10 1.45 -19.44
C ASN A 36 12.04 0.49 -19.96
N THR A 37 12.32 -0.29 -21.00
CA THR A 37 11.43 -1.32 -21.55
C THR A 37 11.16 -2.43 -20.54
N GLN A 38 12.18 -2.88 -19.83
CA GLN A 38 12.03 -3.91 -18.80
C GLN A 38 11.21 -3.41 -17.62
N ILE A 39 11.44 -2.15 -17.21
CA ILE A 39 10.64 -1.50 -16.14
C ILE A 39 9.18 -1.38 -16.58
N HIS A 40 8.92 -0.97 -17.80
CA HIS A 40 7.57 -0.88 -18.34
C HIS A 40 6.88 -2.26 -18.34
N ASN A 41 7.54 -3.29 -18.88
CA ASN A 41 6.99 -4.64 -18.91
C ASN A 41 6.74 -5.20 -17.48
N LEU A 42 7.59 -4.86 -16.51
CA LEU A 42 7.38 -5.27 -15.12
C LEU A 42 6.14 -4.60 -14.52
N ARG A 43 5.94 -3.30 -14.77
CA ARG A 43 4.75 -2.57 -14.32
C ARG A 43 3.48 -3.14 -14.93
N GLU A 44 3.48 -3.36 -16.24
CA GLU A 44 2.34 -3.91 -16.98
C GLU A 44 1.91 -5.28 -16.44
N LYS A 45 2.86 -6.22 -16.35
CA LYS A 45 2.59 -7.56 -15.80
C LYS A 45 2.24 -7.54 -14.31
N GLY A 46 2.82 -6.62 -13.55
CA GLY A 46 2.47 -6.41 -12.15
C GLY A 46 1.03 -5.93 -12.00
N GLN A 47 0.60 -4.98 -12.80
CA GLN A 47 -0.76 -4.48 -12.80
C GLN A 47 -1.75 -5.57 -13.21
N ASP A 48 -1.45 -6.32 -14.27
CA ASP A 48 -2.28 -7.45 -14.72
C ASP A 48 -2.48 -8.47 -13.60
N TYR A 49 -1.41 -8.85 -12.89
CA TYR A 49 -1.49 -9.75 -11.75
C TYR A 49 -2.32 -9.18 -10.61
N ILE A 50 -2.11 -7.91 -10.27
CA ILE A 50 -2.82 -7.26 -9.16
C ILE A 50 -4.32 -7.17 -9.44
N PHE A 51 -4.71 -6.85 -10.67
CA PHE A 51 -6.11 -6.67 -11.05
C PHE A 51 -6.82 -7.98 -11.41
N SER A 52 -6.09 -9.08 -11.54
CA SER A 52 -6.64 -10.43 -11.76
C SER A 52 -6.47 -11.33 -10.54
N ASP A 53 -5.36 -12.05 -10.46
CA ASP A 53 -5.16 -13.15 -9.50
C ASP A 53 -5.14 -12.64 -8.05
N PHE A 54 -4.45 -11.52 -7.79
CA PHE A 54 -4.38 -10.95 -6.44
C PHE A 54 -5.75 -10.44 -5.98
N LYS A 55 -6.48 -9.74 -6.85
CA LYS A 55 -7.84 -9.26 -6.56
C LYS A 55 -8.76 -10.45 -6.23
N GLN A 56 -8.76 -11.49 -7.06
CA GLN A 56 -9.61 -12.68 -6.85
C GLN A 56 -9.29 -13.40 -5.54
N GLU A 57 -8.01 -13.58 -5.23
CA GLU A 57 -7.61 -14.20 -3.98
C GLU A 57 -8.00 -13.35 -2.77
N LEU A 58 -7.84 -12.03 -2.85
CA LEU A 58 -8.28 -11.11 -1.80
C LEU A 58 -9.78 -11.20 -1.56
N GLU A 59 -10.60 -11.19 -2.61
CA GLU A 59 -12.06 -11.36 -2.53
C GLU A 59 -12.42 -12.70 -1.87
N LEU A 60 -11.75 -13.78 -2.26
CA LEU A 60 -11.96 -15.10 -1.70
C LEU A 60 -11.63 -15.15 -0.20
N GLN A 61 -10.51 -14.56 0.22
CA GLN A 61 -10.11 -14.54 1.63
C GLN A 61 -11.06 -13.70 2.47
N LEU A 62 -11.48 -12.53 2.00
CA LEU A 62 -12.46 -11.67 2.68
C LEU A 62 -13.82 -12.39 2.83
N SER A 63 -14.26 -13.08 1.79
CA SER A 63 -15.49 -13.90 1.84
C SER A 63 -15.40 -15.06 2.84
N LYS A 64 -14.26 -15.74 2.93
CA LYS A 64 -14.02 -16.80 3.93
C LYS A 64 -14.10 -16.29 5.37
N LEU A 65 -13.72 -15.03 5.59
CA LEU A 65 -13.84 -14.36 6.87
C LEU A 65 -15.28 -13.90 7.17
N GLY A 66 -16.23 -14.11 6.25
CA GLY A 66 -17.62 -13.71 6.40
C GLY A 66 -17.83 -12.20 6.26
N LEU A 67 -16.89 -11.49 5.65
CA LEU A 67 -16.99 -10.04 5.46
C LEU A 67 -17.78 -9.73 4.19
N ASP A 68 -18.80 -8.88 4.32
CA ASP A 68 -19.56 -8.34 3.19
C ASP A 68 -18.77 -7.18 2.57
N THR A 69 -17.91 -7.50 1.62
CA THR A 69 -17.02 -6.53 0.99
C THR A 69 -16.99 -6.70 -0.53
N ASN A 70 -16.67 -5.62 -1.22
CA ASN A 70 -16.46 -5.60 -2.66
C ASN A 70 -15.07 -5.04 -2.98
N VAL A 71 -14.26 -5.78 -3.74
CA VAL A 71 -12.92 -5.32 -4.14
C VAL A 71 -13.00 -4.72 -5.53
N LEU A 72 -12.62 -3.45 -5.64
CA LEU A 72 -12.69 -2.68 -6.86
C LEU A 72 -11.29 -2.22 -7.28
N THR A 73 -11.02 -2.24 -8.57
CA THR A 73 -9.88 -1.55 -9.15
C THR A 73 -10.15 -0.05 -9.23
N GLU A 74 -9.12 0.74 -9.46
CA GLU A 74 -9.25 2.19 -9.65
C GLU A 74 -10.16 2.53 -10.85
N ASN A 75 -10.13 1.73 -11.91
CA ASN A 75 -11.00 1.88 -13.08
C ASN A 75 -12.48 1.60 -12.75
N GLU A 76 -12.75 0.60 -11.93
CA GLU A 76 -14.10 0.23 -11.52
C GLU A 76 -14.72 1.24 -10.54
N LEU A 77 -13.89 1.87 -9.70
CA LEU A 77 -14.34 2.90 -8.76
C LEU A 77 -14.58 4.24 -9.45
N SER A 78 -13.77 4.60 -10.43
CA SER A 78 -13.91 5.84 -11.21
C SER A 78 -15.05 5.69 -12.20
N LYS A 79 -16.14 6.45 -12.00
CA LYS A 79 -17.25 6.53 -12.96
C LYS A 79 -16.89 7.32 -14.22
N GLU A 80 -15.78 8.04 -14.22
CA GLU A 80 -15.23 8.71 -15.38
C GLU A 80 -14.31 7.73 -16.09
N ASN A 81 -14.43 7.63 -17.41
CA ASN A 81 -13.56 6.84 -18.30
C ASN A 81 -12.11 7.40 -18.33
N ASN A 82 -11.51 7.58 -17.18
CA ASN A 82 -10.11 7.89 -17.09
C ASN A 82 -9.34 6.60 -17.34
N ASN A 83 -8.85 6.44 -18.58
CA ASN A 83 -7.95 5.35 -18.92
C ASN A 83 -6.69 5.47 -18.06
N ILE A 84 -6.64 4.67 -16.98
CA ILE A 84 -5.45 4.55 -16.17
C ILE A 84 -4.40 3.84 -17.03
N PRO A 85 -3.17 4.37 -17.12
CA PRO A 85 -2.11 3.70 -17.87
C PRO A 85 -1.89 2.27 -17.39
N HIS A 86 -1.72 1.34 -18.31
CA HIS A 86 -1.44 -0.07 -18.02
C HIS A 86 -0.09 -0.31 -17.31
N ASP A 87 0.75 0.70 -17.23
CA ASP A 87 2.05 0.66 -16.56
C ASP A 87 2.12 1.55 -15.33
N LYS A 88 0.97 1.90 -14.74
CA LYS A 88 0.92 2.70 -13.52
C LYS A 88 1.45 1.90 -12.33
N ASP A 89 2.39 2.49 -11.59
CA ASP A 89 2.88 1.97 -10.32
C ASP A 89 2.91 3.10 -9.27
N PRO A 90 2.31 2.92 -8.09
CA PRO A 90 1.60 1.73 -7.62
C PRO A 90 0.23 1.53 -8.27
N SER A 91 -0.17 0.25 -8.39
CA SER A 91 -1.54 -0.14 -8.70
C SER A 91 -2.41 -0.03 -7.45
N VAL A 92 -3.69 0.35 -7.61
CA VAL A 92 -4.58 0.60 -6.47
C VAL A 92 -5.79 -0.32 -6.51
N LEU A 93 -6.04 -0.97 -5.37
CA LEU A 93 -7.30 -1.67 -5.08
C LEU A 93 -8.04 -0.98 -3.96
N TYR A 94 -9.36 -1.05 -3.99
CA TYR A 94 -10.25 -0.50 -2.99
C TYR A 94 -11.13 -1.61 -2.44
N ILE A 95 -11.12 -1.81 -1.12
CA ILE A 95 -12.06 -2.69 -0.45
C ILE A 95 -13.20 -1.82 0.06
N GLN A 96 -14.35 -1.94 -0.57
CA GLN A 96 -15.57 -1.27 -0.15
C GLN A 96 -16.33 -2.16 0.83
N TYR A 97 -16.79 -1.59 1.95
CA TYR A 97 -17.55 -2.28 2.98
C TYR A 97 -18.82 -1.50 3.35
N PRO A 98 -19.87 -2.15 3.86
CA PRO A 98 -21.10 -1.46 4.27
C PRO A 98 -20.82 -0.56 5.49
N SER A 99 -21.23 0.71 5.39
CA SER A 99 -21.10 1.64 6.52
C SER A 99 -22.11 1.28 7.62
N LEU A 100 -21.63 1.21 8.85
CA LEU A 100 -22.50 1.06 10.03
C LEU A 100 -23.25 2.37 10.36
N TYR A 101 -22.78 3.50 9.86
CA TYR A 101 -23.35 4.82 10.11
C TYR A 101 -24.17 5.27 8.91
N LYS A 102 -25.40 5.76 9.19
CA LYS A 102 -26.31 6.26 8.15
C LYS A 102 -25.87 7.61 7.57
N GLU A 103 -25.17 8.42 8.34
CA GLU A 103 -24.65 9.70 7.90
C GLU A 103 -23.20 9.50 7.40
N GLN A 104 -23.01 9.56 6.10
CA GLN A 104 -21.67 9.62 5.52
C GLN A 104 -21.12 11.02 5.77
N THR A 105 -20.12 11.13 6.62
CA THR A 105 -19.33 12.35 6.70
C THR A 105 -18.44 12.44 5.45
N SER A 106 -18.30 13.62 4.89
CA SER A 106 -17.44 13.85 3.73
C SER A 106 -15.96 13.48 3.94
N TYR A 107 -15.59 13.13 5.17
CA TYR A 107 -14.21 12.86 5.57
C TYR A 107 -13.84 11.36 5.52
N THR A 108 -14.78 10.48 5.83
CA THR A 108 -14.54 9.03 5.89
C THR A 108 -15.47 8.29 4.93
N SER A 109 -14.92 7.80 3.84
CA SER A 109 -15.63 6.83 2.99
C SER A 109 -15.45 5.41 3.55
N PRO A 110 -16.47 4.52 3.44
CA PRO A 110 -16.36 3.13 3.88
C PRO A 110 -15.51 2.31 2.87
N ILE A 111 -14.28 2.74 2.69
CA ILE A 111 -13.34 2.19 1.70
C ILE A 111 -11.97 2.07 2.35
N VAL A 112 -11.35 0.90 2.24
CA VAL A 112 -9.93 0.70 2.53
C VAL A 112 -9.16 0.73 1.21
N LYS A 113 -8.16 1.62 1.11
CA LYS A 113 -7.30 1.74 -0.06
C LYS A 113 -6.05 0.90 0.14
N ILE A 114 -5.69 0.10 -0.87
CA ILE A 114 -4.46 -0.69 -0.91
C ILE A 114 -3.64 -0.22 -2.11
N GLU A 115 -2.47 0.33 -1.86
CA GLU A 115 -1.48 0.68 -2.89
C GLU A 115 -0.45 -0.45 -2.99
N ILE A 116 -0.27 -1.00 -4.18
CA ILE A 116 0.60 -2.15 -4.42
C ILE A 116 1.63 -1.77 -5.48
N SER A 117 2.90 -1.69 -5.08
CA SER A 117 4.00 -1.36 -5.98
C SER A 117 4.85 -2.59 -6.31
N VAL A 118 5.17 -2.75 -7.58
CA VAL A 118 6.15 -3.73 -8.08
C VAL A 118 7.55 -3.13 -8.21
N LEU A 119 7.66 -1.80 -8.19
CA LEU A 119 8.95 -1.11 -8.26
C LEU A 119 9.53 -0.83 -6.88
N SER A 120 8.72 -0.69 -5.86
CA SER A 120 9.20 -0.51 -4.50
C SER A 120 10.02 -1.71 -4.07
N MET A 121 11.21 -1.44 -3.56
CA MET A 121 12.04 -2.50 -3.00
C MET A 121 11.50 -2.86 -1.61
N PHE A 122 11.43 -4.13 -1.29
CA PHE A 122 10.97 -4.63 0.00
C PHE A 122 12.11 -4.84 1.00
N GLU A 123 13.35 -4.83 0.55
CA GLU A 123 14.54 -5.01 1.39
C GLU A 123 15.20 -3.66 1.77
N PRO A 124 15.75 -3.53 2.96
CA PRO A 124 15.67 -4.49 4.07
C PRO A 124 14.29 -4.47 4.75
N PHE A 125 13.85 -5.63 5.22
CA PHE A 125 12.63 -5.80 6.01
C PHE A 125 12.90 -6.57 7.30
N GLU A 126 11.97 -6.46 8.26
CA GLU A 126 11.92 -7.31 9.45
C GLU A 126 10.51 -7.85 9.64
N GLU A 127 10.40 -9.00 10.28
CA GLU A 127 9.11 -9.53 10.69
C GLU A 127 8.60 -8.76 11.91
N LYS A 128 7.41 -8.18 11.80
CA LYS A 128 6.75 -7.42 12.85
C LYS A 128 5.37 -8.00 13.15
N ARG A 129 5.07 -8.14 14.43
CA ARG A 129 3.71 -8.47 14.86
C ARG A 129 2.89 -7.20 14.85
N ILE A 130 1.77 -7.26 14.15
CA ILE A 130 0.78 -6.16 14.10
C ILE A 130 -0.52 -6.64 14.72
N SER A 131 -1.20 -5.73 15.39
CA SER A 131 -2.52 -5.93 15.98
C SER A 131 -3.41 -4.74 15.69
N SER A 132 -4.71 -4.90 15.81
CA SER A 132 -5.63 -3.78 15.76
C SER A 132 -5.44 -2.87 16.97
N LEU A 133 -5.81 -1.58 16.87
CA LEU A 133 -5.82 -0.68 18.02
C LEU A 133 -6.82 -1.13 19.10
N ILE A 134 -7.87 -1.83 18.68
CA ILE A 134 -8.89 -2.39 19.57
C ILE A 134 -8.28 -3.55 20.37
N ALA A 135 -7.53 -4.45 19.71
CA ALA A 135 -6.86 -5.56 20.39
C ALA A 135 -5.86 -5.10 21.44
N ASN A 136 -5.21 -3.95 21.23
CA ASN A 136 -4.28 -3.38 22.23
C ASN A 136 -4.99 -2.85 23.49
N ILE A 137 -6.29 -2.62 23.44
CA ILE A 137 -7.09 -2.10 24.57
C ILE A 137 -7.94 -3.21 25.19
N PHE A 138 -8.39 -4.15 24.38
CA PHE A 138 -9.32 -5.22 24.75
C PHE A 138 -8.72 -6.59 24.42
N ASP A 139 -7.70 -7.01 25.18
CA ASP A 139 -6.94 -8.26 24.96
C ASP A 139 -7.82 -9.52 24.84
N GLU A 140 -8.99 -9.53 25.46
CA GLU A 140 -9.89 -10.70 25.50
C GLU A 140 -10.74 -10.85 24.23
N VAL A 141 -10.86 -9.80 23.42
CA VAL A 141 -11.81 -9.76 22.29
C VAL A 141 -11.15 -10.09 20.95
N ASP A 142 -9.84 -9.92 20.81
CA ASP A 142 -9.24 -9.84 19.49
C ASP A 142 -7.86 -10.51 19.34
N ASN A 143 -7.55 -11.49 20.19
CA ASN A 143 -6.26 -12.21 20.16
C ASN A 143 -6.00 -12.94 18.83
N ASP A 144 -7.05 -13.26 18.07
CA ASP A 144 -6.93 -13.97 16.78
C ASP A 144 -6.50 -13.05 15.63
N LEU A 145 -6.49 -11.73 15.84
CA LEU A 145 -6.14 -10.74 14.82
C LEU A 145 -4.68 -10.25 14.89
N ILE A 146 -3.84 -10.90 15.70
CA ILE A 146 -2.41 -10.61 15.72
C ILE A 146 -1.75 -11.35 14.56
N GLN A 147 -1.21 -10.60 13.60
CA GLN A 147 -0.55 -11.14 12.43
C GLN A 147 0.93 -10.76 12.38
N THR A 148 1.74 -11.65 11.83
CA THR A 148 3.15 -11.34 11.53
C THR A 148 3.26 -10.91 10.07
N VAL A 149 3.82 -9.73 9.84
CA VAL A 149 4.04 -9.17 8.51
C VAL A 149 5.51 -8.81 8.31
N ARG A 150 5.96 -8.86 7.08
CA ARG A 150 7.26 -8.32 6.68
C ARG A 150 7.12 -6.82 6.50
N ALA A 151 7.71 -6.06 7.42
CA ALA A 151 7.67 -4.60 7.39
C ALA A 151 9.00 -4.03 6.90
N VAL A 152 8.95 -3.18 5.89
CA VAL A 152 10.12 -2.46 5.37
C VAL A 152 10.75 -1.64 6.49
N SER A 153 12.08 -1.56 6.51
CA SER A 153 12.82 -0.90 7.59
C SER A 153 12.50 0.61 7.67
N PRO A 154 12.53 1.21 8.87
CA PRO A 154 12.31 2.64 9.05
C PRO A 154 13.30 3.50 8.26
N THR A 155 14.58 3.10 8.22
CA THR A 155 15.62 3.79 7.43
C THR A 155 15.25 3.89 5.96
N ARG A 156 14.74 2.80 5.38
CA ARG A 156 14.32 2.82 3.98
C ARG A 156 13.12 3.73 3.79
N THR A 157 12.12 3.63 4.64
CA THR A 157 10.94 4.50 4.61
C THR A 157 11.34 5.97 4.72
N PHE A 158 12.34 6.29 5.56
CA PHE A 158 12.89 7.63 5.67
C PHE A 158 13.49 8.11 4.34
N LEU A 159 14.34 7.31 3.71
CA LEU A 159 14.98 7.67 2.44
C LEU A 159 13.95 7.88 1.33
N GLU A 160 12.98 6.98 1.19
CA GLU A 160 11.92 7.11 0.18
C GLU A 160 11.11 8.40 0.35
N LYS A 161 10.75 8.76 1.58
CA LYS A 161 10.04 10.01 1.87
C LYS A 161 10.92 11.25 1.64
N ALA A 162 12.20 11.18 1.99
CA ALA A 162 13.15 12.27 1.75
C ALA A 162 13.34 12.52 0.25
N PHE A 163 13.52 11.46 -0.55
CA PHE A 163 13.62 11.58 -2.01
C PHE A 163 12.33 12.11 -2.64
N LEU A 164 11.17 11.59 -2.20
CA LEU A 164 9.87 12.07 -2.68
C LEU A 164 9.71 13.58 -2.46
N LEU A 165 10.06 14.07 -1.27
CA LEU A 165 9.99 15.52 -0.98
C LEU A 165 11.01 16.29 -1.82
N CYS A 166 12.24 15.79 -1.95
CA CYS A 166 13.27 16.42 -2.74
C CYS A 166 12.82 16.58 -4.20
N GLU A 167 12.30 15.52 -4.82
CA GLU A 167 11.79 15.56 -6.19
C GLU A 167 10.59 16.50 -6.33
N GLU A 168 9.66 16.48 -5.38
CA GLU A 168 8.47 17.31 -5.43
C GLU A 168 8.81 18.81 -5.35
N TYR A 169 9.74 19.18 -4.47
CA TYR A 169 10.15 20.59 -4.31
C TYR A 169 11.11 21.10 -5.38
N GLN A 170 11.64 20.23 -6.25
CA GLN A 170 12.37 20.62 -7.45
C GLN A 170 11.46 20.97 -8.64
N ARG A 171 10.17 20.70 -8.54
CA ARG A 171 9.21 21.03 -9.62
C ARG A 171 8.92 22.54 -9.61
N GLU A 172 8.63 23.09 -10.78
CA GLU A 172 8.22 24.50 -10.93
C GLU A 172 6.96 24.82 -10.10
N THR A 173 6.04 23.87 -9.98
CA THR A 173 4.81 23.96 -9.19
C THR A 173 4.69 22.77 -8.24
N PRO A 174 5.32 22.81 -7.06
CA PRO A 174 5.27 21.72 -6.11
C PRO A 174 3.87 21.55 -5.51
N ARG A 175 3.48 20.30 -5.30
CA ARG A 175 2.26 19.98 -4.58
C ARG A 175 2.42 20.35 -3.10
N THR A 176 1.48 21.07 -2.56
CA THR A 176 1.46 21.44 -1.13
C THR A 176 0.47 20.59 -0.33
N LYS A 177 -0.62 20.18 -0.99
CA LYS A 177 -1.70 19.40 -0.35
C LYS A 177 -1.19 18.04 0.10
N ARG A 178 -1.40 17.69 1.37
CA ARG A 178 -1.01 16.44 2.02
C ARG A 178 0.52 16.21 2.16
N MET A 179 1.37 17.18 1.80
CA MET A 179 2.83 17.01 1.92
C MET A 179 3.33 17.14 3.37
N THR A 180 2.62 17.89 4.22
CA THR A 180 2.94 18.07 5.64
C THR A 180 3.04 16.76 6.42
N ARG A 181 2.27 15.73 6.04
CA ARG A 181 2.35 14.41 6.65
C ARG A 181 3.71 13.74 6.45
N HIS A 182 4.38 13.98 5.32
CA HIS A 182 5.70 13.42 5.06
C HIS A 182 6.78 14.08 5.93
N PHE A 183 6.67 15.38 6.19
CA PHE A 183 7.57 16.07 7.12
C PHE A 183 7.40 15.55 8.55
N TYR A 184 6.16 15.36 8.99
CA TYR A 184 5.89 14.73 10.28
C TYR A 184 6.49 13.33 10.38
N ASP A 185 6.31 12.50 9.35
CA ASP A 185 6.85 11.14 9.33
C ASP A 185 8.38 11.15 9.38
N LEU A 186 9.04 12.05 8.62
CA LEU A 186 10.50 12.21 8.65
C LEU A 186 10.99 12.66 10.01
N GLU A 187 10.34 13.64 10.62
CA GLU A 187 10.68 14.10 11.99
C GLU A 187 10.65 12.92 12.97
N LYS A 188 9.57 12.13 12.97
CA LYS A 188 9.45 10.97 13.84
C LYS A 188 10.52 9.92 13.58
N LEU A 189 10.81 9.64 12.31
CA LEU A 189 11.82 8.65 11.93
C LEU A 189 13.25 9.09 12.32
N MET A 190 13.56 10.40 12.25
CA MET A 190 14.87 10.94 12.65
C MET A 190 15.18 10.75 14.14
N HIS A 191 14.18 10.61 14.98
CA HIS A 191 14.36 10.40 16.41
C HIS A 191 14.41 8.92 16.82
N THR A 192 14.50 8.02 15.85
CA THR A 192 14.63 6.59 16.10
C THR A 192 16.09 6.12 16.02
N PRO A 193 16.44 5.00 16.63
CA PRO A 193 17.79 4.43 16.54
C PRO A 193 18.09 3.72 15.21
N TYR A 194 17.16 3.73 14.25
CA TYR A 194 17.25 3.04 12.96
C TYR A 194 17.98 3.86 11.90
#